data_d5dbc69c63a3c85cbf5ecebd962fbee1
#
_entry.id   d5dbc69c63a3c85cbf5ecebd962fbee1
#
_cell.length_a   1.000
_cell.length_b   1.000
_cell.length_c   1.000
_cell.angle_alpha   90.00
_cell.angle_beta   90.00
_cell.angle_gamma   90.00
#
_symmetry.space_group_name_H-M   'P 1'
#
loop_
_entity.id
_entity.type
_entity.pdbx_description
1 polymer ?
#
loop_
_entity_poly.entity_id
_entity_poly.type
_entity_poly.pdbx_seq_one_letter_code
_entity_poly.pdbx_strand_id
1 'polypeptide(L)'
;MARVYLSLGSNVSPVRYLRAALDDLRAQFGAVEVSPAYRSEAVGFDGAAFINLAVGLDTDMLPSVLNDWLHALEDRHGRRRDVPRFADRTLDLDIVFYDDLVTEGPGHLQIPRDELQFAFVLRPMADIAPAFVHPVTGQTMAALWAAFPPERESMQQVSLEAAAVD
;
A
#
# COMPACT_ATOMS: atom_id res chain seq x y z
N MET A 1 12.56 -16.98 -3.82
CA MET A 1 11.66 -16.00 -3.17
C MET A 1 11.03 -15.09 -4.20
N ALA A 2 9.77 -14.76 -3.98
CA ALA A 2 9.07 -13.79 -4.81
C ALA A 2 9.37 -12.36 -4.35
N ARG A 3 9.48 -11.43 -5.29
CA ARG A 3 9.55 -10.00 -5.00
C ARG A 3 8.15 -9.44 -4.97
N VAL A 4 7.78 -8.84 -3.84
CA VAL A 4 6.42 -8.36 -3.58
C VAL A 4 6.45 -6.89 -3.23
N TYR A 5 5.47 -6.14 -3.76
CA TYR A 5 5.25 -4.75 -3.39
C TYR A 5 3.86 -4.62 -2.78
N LEU A 6 3.81 -3.95 -1.63
CA LEU A 6 2.60 -3.70 -0.86
C LEU A 6 2.27 -2.22 -0.84
N SER A 7 0.97 -1.91 -0.76
CA SER A 7 0.48 -0.58 -0.42
C SER A 7 -0.06 -0.62 1.00
N LEU A 8 0.37 0.32 1.83
CA LEU A 8 -0.09 0.48 3.19
C LEU A 8 -0.80 1.83 3.33
N GLY A 9 -1.95 1.84 4.00
CA GLY A 9 -2.69 3.07 4.24
C GLY A 9 -3.38 3.08 5.60
N SER A 10 -3.60 4.27 6.12
CA SER A 10 -4.34 4.48 7.36
C SER A 10 -4.84 5.92 7.44
N ASN A 11 -6.05 6.12 8.00
CA ASN A 11 -6.56 7.45 8.31
C ASN A 11 -7.09 7.57 9.75
N VAL A 12 -6.79 6.57 10.58
CA VAL A 12 -7.08 6.60 12.02
C VAL A 12 -5.75 6.39 12.73
N SER A 13 -5.26 7.40 13.46
CA SER A 13 -3.94 7.40 14.09
C SER A 13 -2.86 6.85 13.14
N PRO A 14 -2.72 7.43 11.92
CA PRO A 14 -1.97 6.77 10.85
C PRO A 14 -0.49 6.55 11.17
N VAL A 15 0.16 7.47 11.84
CA VAL A 15 1.58 7.30 12.22
C VAL A 15 1.75 6.07 13.11
N ARG A 16 0.88 5.93 14.12
CA ARG A 16 0.92 4.80 15.05
C ARG A 16 0.74 3.47 14.33
N TYR A 17 -0.31 3.34 13.52
CA TYR A 17 -0.65 2.07 12.88
C TYR A 17 0.31 1.70 11.76
N LEU A 18 0.76 2.69 10.98
CA LEU A 18 1.73 2.42 9.91
C LEU A 18 3.09 2.01 10.48
N ARG A 19 3.56 2.66 11.56
CA ARG A 19 4.80 2.25 12.21
C ARG A 19 4.71 0.85 12.80
N ALA A 20 3.58 0.53 13.44
CA ALA A 20 3.35 -0.82 13.98
C ALA A 20 3.35 -1.88 12.86
N ALA A 21 2.70 -1.58 11.73
CA ALA A 21 2.70 -2.47 10.58
C ALA A 21 4.11 -2.70 10.02
N LEU A 22 4.91 -1.64 9.91
CA LEU A 22 6.30 -1.76 9.44
C LEU A 22 7.13 -2.63 10.38
N ASP A 23 6.95 -2.50 11.69
CA ASP A 23 7.63 -3.34 12.68
C ASP A 23 7.25 -4.81 12.50
N ASP A 24 5.96 -5.09 12.31
CA ASP A 24 5.46 -6.46 12.09
C ASP A 24 5.98 -7.05 10.78
N LEU A 25 6.04 -6.24 9.72
CA LEU A 25 6.58 -6.67 8.43
C LEU A 25 8.08 -7.02 8.55
N ARG A 26 8.85 -6.20 9.25
CA ARG A 26 10.26 -6.47 9.49
C ARG A 26 10.48 -7.72 10.33
N ALA A 27 9.64 -7.93 11.32
CA ALA A 27 9.72 -9.12 12.17
C ALA A 27 9.45 -10.41 11.37
N GLN A 28 8.52 -10.36 10.43
CA GLN A 28 8.13 -11.53 9.63
C GLN A 28 9.04 -11.76 8.43
N PHE A 29 9.41 -10.70 7.71
CA PHE A 29 10.08 -10.82 6.42
C PHE A 29 11.54 -10.37 6.43
N GLY A 30 12.03 -9.84 7.54
CA GLY A 30 13.37 -9.29 7.62
C GLY A 30 13.45 -7.89 7.01
N ALA A 31 14.55 -7.58 6.33
CA ALA A 31 14.73 -6.27 5.74
C ALA A 31 13.69 -5.99 4.67
N VAL A 32 13.03 -4.83 4.77
CA VAL A 32 12.04 -4.36 3.79
C VAL A 32 12.45 -2.99 3.27
N GLU A 33 12.09 -2.70 2.01
CA GLU A 33 12.22 -1.34 1.47
C GLU A 33 10.95 -0.58 1.81
N VAL A 34 11.10 0.68 2.22
CA VAL A 34 9.96 1.54 2.60
C VAL A 34 10.06 2.83 1.82
N SER A 35 8.98 3.22 1.14
CA SER A 35 8.90 4.48 0.42
C SER A 35 8.69 5.66 1.37
N PRO A 36 8.85 6.90 0.88
CA PRO A 36 8.28 8.05 1.56
C PRO A 36 6.77 7.86 1.77
N ALA A 37 6.23 8.51 2.80
CA ALA A 37 4.80 8.49 3.10
C ALA A 37 4.14 9.77 2.56
N TYR A 38 2.89 9.64 2.12
CA TYR A 38 2.14 10.75 1.52
C TYR A 38 0.76 10.87 2.16
N ARG A 39 0.36 12.11 2.45
CA ARG A 39 -1.00 12.42 2.92
C ARG A 39 -1.87 12.81 1.73
N SER A 40 -3.07 12.26 1.66
CA SER A 40 -4.07 12.59 0.64
C SER A 40 -5.48 12.58 1.22
N GLU A 41 -6.41 13.28 0.55
CA GLU A 41 -7.80 13.27 0.96
C GLU A 41 -8.42 11.88 0.79
N ALA A 42 -9.38 11.55 1.66
CA ALA A 42 -10.14 10.31 1.56
C ALA A 42 -10.92 10.25 0.24
N VAL A 43 -10.91 9.07 -0.39
CA VAL A 43 -11.60 8.83 -1.65
C VAL A 43 -12.94 8.15 -1.38
N GLY A 44 -14.00 8.76 -1.91
CA GLY A 44 -15.34 8.17 -1.90
C GLY A 44 -16.14 8.36 -0.62
N PHE A 45 -15.63 9.12 0.36
CA PHE A 45 -16.36 9.45 1.60
C PHE A 45 -15.75 10.67 2.27
N ASP A 46 -16.53 11.27 3.19
CA ASP A 46 -16.09 12.41 3.99
C ASP A 46 -15.43 11.88 5.27
N GLY A 47 -14.11 11.81 5.26
CA GLY A 47 -13.31 11.29 6.37
C GLY A 47 -11.96 11.98 6.47
N ALA A 48 -11.19 11.60 7.48
CA ALA A 48 -9.83 12.12 7.67
C ALA A 48 -8.94 11.72 6.51
N ALA A 49 -7.93 12.53 6.24
CA ALA A 49 -6.94 12.24 5.21
C ALA A 49 -6.19 10.94 5.50
N PHE A 50 -5.89 10.19 4.45
CA PHE A 50 -5.06 8.99 4.55
C PHE A 50 -3.59 9.35 4.49
N ILE A 51 -2.76 8.54 5.16
CA ILE A 51 -1.34 8.46 4.88
C ILE A 51 -1.08 7.11 4.23
N ASN A 52 -0.40 7.12 3.09
CA ASN A 52 -0.10 5.94 2.31
C ASN A 52 1.40 5.85 2.03
N LEU A 53 1.90 4.62 1.95
CA LEU A 53 3.27 4.32 1.55
C LEU A 53 3.33 2.97 0.87
N ALA A 54 4.47 2.68 0.24
CA ALA A 54 4.73 1.39 -0.38
C ALA A 54 5.85 0.68 0.35
N VAL A 55 5.80 -0.65 0.33
CA VAL A 55 6.83 -1.52 0.90
C VAL A 55 7.21 -2.57 -0.14
N GLY A 56 8.52 -2.79 -0.30
CA GLY A 56 9.05 -3.90 -1.08
C GLY A 56 9.66 -4.95 -0.17
N LEU A 57 9.36 -6.22 -0.43
CA LEU A 57 9.89 -7.34 0.36
C LEU A 57 10.04 -8.59 -0.50
N ASP A 58 10.77 -9.56 0.03
CA ASP A 58 10.92 -10.88 -0.57
C ASP A 58 10.26 -11.91 0.35
N THR A 59 9.57 -12.89 -0.24
CA THR A 59 8.87 -13.92 0.54
C THR A 59 8.73 -15.23 -0.24
N ASP A 60 8.70 -16.34 0.50
CA ASP A 60 8.33 -17.66 -0.04
C ASP A 60 6.83 -17.95 0.11
N MET A 61 6.07 -17.07 0.77
CA MET A 61 4.62 -17.24 0.90
C MET A 61 3.95 -17.15 -0.47
N LEU A 62 3.00 -18.05 -0.72
CA LEU A 62 2.13 -17.95 -1.90
C LEU A 62 1.23 -16.73 -1.78
N PRO A 63 0.74 -16.17 -2.91
CA PRO A 63 -0.09 -14.96 -2.87
C PRO A 63 -1.29 -15.05 -1.92
N SER A 64 -2.03 -16.14 -1.92
CA SER A 64 -3.18 -16.33 -1.05
C SER A 64 -2.80 -16.38 0.43
N VAL A 65 -1.67 -17.02 0.74
CA VAL A 65 -1.15 -17.12 2.11
C VAL A 65 -0.70 -15.76 2.61
N LEU A 66 0.01 -15.02 1.78
CA LEU A 66 0.42 -13.66 2.11
C LEU A 66 -0.79 -12.74 2.30
N ASN A 67 -1.79 -12.85 1.44
CA ASN A 67 -3.02 -12.07 1.55
C ASN A 67 -3.73 -12.32 2.89
N ASP A 68 -3.83 -13.59 3.30
CA ASP A 68 -4.42 -13.96 4.58
C ASP A 68 -3.59 -13.42 5.76
N TRP A 69 -2.27 -13.47 5.65
CA TRP A 69 -1.37 -12.93 6.66
C TRP A 69 -1.56 -11.42 6.84
N LEU A 70 -1.68 -10.69 5.73
CA LEU A 70 -1.94 -9.23 5.73
C LEU A 70 -3.30 -8.91 6.35
N HIS A 71 -4.35 -9.67 6.02
CA HIS A 71 -5.68 -9.49 6.61
C HIS A 71 -5.66 -9.75 8.12
N ALA A 72 -4.94 -10.77 8.57
CA ALA A 72 -4.78 -11.05 10.01
C ALA A 72 -4.07 -9.90 10.71
N LEU A 73 -3.10 -9.27 10.05
CA LEU A 73 -2.41 -8.10 10.58
C LEU A 73 -3.35 -6.90 10.70
N GLU A 74 -4.18 -6.65 9.68
CA GLU A 74 -5.22 -5.62 9.75
C GLU A 74 -6.17 -5.86 10.92
N ASP A 75 -6.62 -7.11 11.10
CA ASP A 75 -7.55 -7.47 12.19
C ASP A 75 -6.92 -7.23 13.56
N ARG A 76 -5.63 -7.54 13.73
CA ARG A 76 -4.91 -7.28 14.99
C ARG A 76 -4.82 -5.79 15.32
N HIS A 77 -4.90 -4.93 14.30
CA HIS A 77 -4.86 -3.46 14.47
C HIS A 77 -6.24 -2.82 14.39
N GLY A 78 -7.30 -3.58 14.66
CA GLY A 78 -8.65 -3.04 14.82
C GLY A 78 -9.42 -2.80 13.53
N ARG A 79 -9.05 -3.44 12.41
CA ARG A 79 -9.81 -3.34 11.17
C ARG A 79 -11.24 -3.81 11.36
N ARG A 80 -12.19 -2.96 10.95
CA ARG A 80 -13.60 -3.30 10.93
C ARG A 80 -14.03 -3.66 9.52
N ARG A 81 -14.66 -4.84 9.35
CA ARG A 81 -15.11 -5.35 8.05
C ARG A 81 -16.62 -5.25 7.86
N ASP A 82 -17.34 -4.73 8.88
CA ASP A 82 -18.77 -4.51 8.90
C ASP A 82 -19.16 -3.09 8.44
N VAL A 83 -18.22 -2.33 7.88
CA VAL A 83 -18.39 -0.96 7.41
C VAL A 83 -18.32 -0.91 5.87
N PRO A 84 -18.80 0.19 5.23
CA PRO A 84 -18.68 0.36 3.79
C PRO A 84 -17.24 0.24 3.29
N ARG A 85 -17.07 -0.11 2.01
CA ARG A 85 -15.76 -0.27 1.38
C ARG A 85 -14.90 0.98 1.52
N PHE A 86 -15.48 2.16 1.27
CA PHE A 86 -14.81 3.44 1.43
C PHE A 86 -15.21 4.02 2.79
N ALA A 87 -14.41 3.74 3.82
CA ALA A 87 -14.64 4.17 5.19
C ALA A 87 -13.30 4.37 5.88
N ASP A 88 -13.31 4.86 7.11
CA ASP A 88 -12.10 5.01 7.91
C ASP A 88 -11.43 3.65 8.14
N ARG A 89 -10.09 3.65 8.09
CA ARG A 89 -9.27 2.46 8.27
C ARG A 89 -8.15 2.72 9.26
N THR A 90 -8.04 1.87 10.27
CA THR A 90 -6.87 1.85 11.13
C THR A 90 -5.65 1.40 10.35
N LEU A 91 -5.82 0.37 9.53
CA LEU A 91 -4.76 -0.17 8.70
C LEU A 91 -5.36 -0.84 7.47
N ASP A 92 -4.81 -0.53 6.30
CA ASP A 92 -5.20 -1.12 5.03
C ASP A 92 -3.94 -1.61 4.34
N LEU A 93 -3.87 -2.91 4.08
CA LEU A 93 -2.68 -3.58 3.53
C LEU A 93 -3.09 -4.36 2.29
N ASP A 94 -2.49 -4.00 1.14
CA ASP A 94 -2.80 -4.66 -0.12
C ASP A 94 -1.53 -5.10 -0.84
N ILE A 95 -1.58 -6.28 -1.47
CA ILE A 95 -0.56 -6.71 -2.43
C ILE A 95 -0.81 -5.95 -3.73
N VAL A 96 0.18 -5.15 -4.16
CA VAL A 96 0.11 -4.44 -5.45
C VAL A 96 0.70 -5.29 -6.56
N PHE A 97 1.90 -5.82 -6.32
CA PHE A 97 2.60 -6.71 -7.25
C PHE A 97 3.19 -7.91 -6.52
N TYR A 98 3.21 -9.04 -7.21
CA TYR A 98 3.86 -10.27 -6.77
C TYR A 98 4.61 -10.85 -7.98
N ASP A 99 5.92 -10.57 -8.08
CA ASP A 99 6.70 -10.81 -9.30
C ASP A 99 5.95 -10.24 -10.53
N ASP A 100 5.78 -11.01 -11.60
CA ASP A 100 5.02 -10.63 -12.79
C ASP A 100 3.63 -11.28 -12.84
N LEU A 101 3.14 -11.78 -11.71
CA LEU A 101 1.89 -12.52 -11.62
C LEU A 101 0.68 -11.64 -11.94
N VAL A 102 -0.26 -12.21 -12.70
CA VAL A 102 -1.57 -11.60 -12.97
C VAL A 102 -2.62 -12.61 -12.51
N THR A 103 -3.35 -12.29 -11.45
CA THR A 103 -4.32 -13.23 -10.87
C THR A 103 -5.37 -12.52 -10.03
N GLU A 104 -6.47 -13.21 -9.78
CA GLU A 104 -7.51 -12.82 -8.84
C GLU A 104 -7.88 -14.04 -7.98
N GLY A 105 -8.41 -13.79 -6.79
CA GLY A 105 -8.79 -14.86 -5.90
C GLY A 105 -9.62 -14.39 -4.70
N PRO A 106 -9.93 -15.31 -3.77
CA PRO A 106 -10.69 -15.00 -2.56
C PRO A 106 -10.00 -13.94 -1.70
N GLY A 107 -10.77 -13.25 -0.86
CA GLY A 107 -10.23 -12.25 0.06
C GLY A 107 -9.83 -10.95 -0.62
N HIS A 108 -10.51 -10.59 -1.72
CA HIS A 108 -10.24 -9.40 -2.52
C HIS A 108 -8.82 -9.38 -3.11
N LEU A 109 -8.25 -10.56 -3.32
CA LEU A 109 -6.94 -10.69 -3.96
C LEU A 109 -7.04 -10.28 -5.43
N GLN A 110 -6.31 -9.25 -5.81
CA GLN A 110 -6.21 -8.79 -7.19
C GLN A 110 -4.77 -8.33 -7.43
N ILE A 111 -4.06 -8.99 -8.32
CA ILE A 111 -2.67 -8.67 -8.65
C ILE A 111 -2.56 -8.55 -10.17
N PRO A 112 -2.08 -7.44 -10.72
CA PRO A 112 -1.80 -6.15 -10.05
C PRO A 112 -3.06 -5.45 -9.54
N ARG A 113 -2.90 -4.58 -8.54
CA ARG A 113 -4.05 -3.84 -7.98
C ARG A 113 -4.47 -2.69 -8.89
N ASP A 114 -5.80 -2.52 -9.06
CA ASP A 114 -6.36 -1.40 -9.83
C ASP A 114 -6.13 -0.05 -9.16
N GLU A 115 -5.90 -0.01 -7.85
CA GLU A 115 -5.62 1.22 -7.11
C GLU A 115 -4.34 1.91 -7.56
N LEU A 116 -3.53 1.30 -8.42
CA LEU A 116 -2.42 1.98 -9.10
C LEU A 116 -2.88 3.18 -9.94
N GLN A 117 -4.15 3.25 -10.29
CA GLN A 117 -4.74 4.43 -10.92
C GLN A 117 -4.75 5.67 -10.02
N PHE A 118 -4.55 5.50 -8.71
CA PHE A 118 -4.52 6.60 -7.76
C PHE A 118 -3.09 7.00 -7.44
N ALA A 119 -2.84 8.30 -7.31
CA ALA A 119 -1.53 8.84 -7.01
C ALA A 119 -0.97 8.29 -5.69
N PHE A 120 -1.82 8.07 -4.69
CA PHE A 120 -1.39 7.61 -3.37
C PHE A 120 -0.88 6.15 -3.36
N VAL A 121 -1.12 5.40 -4.41
CA VAL A 121 -0.49 4.08 -4.61
C VAL A 121 0.68 4.19 -5.59
N LEU A 122 0.48 4.85 -6.71
CA LEU A 122 1.48 4.90 -7.79
C LEU A 122 2.74 5.68 -7.40
N ARG A 123 2.60 6.84 -6.75
CA ARG A 123 3.77 7.66 -6.38
C ARG A 123 4.73 6.93 -5.45
N PRO A 124 4.26 6.32 -4.34
CA PRO A 124 5.15 5.54 -3.48
C PRO A 124 5.83 4.38 -4.21
N MET A 125 5.10 3.70 -5.10
CA MET A 125 5.67 2.62 -5.92
C MET A 125 6.77 3.14 -6.84
N ALA A 126 6.55 4.27 -7.50
CA ALA A 126 7.55 4.87 -8.37
C ALA A 126 8.80 5.32 -7.59
N ASP A 127 8.63 5.70 -6.33
CA ASP A 127 9.74 6.11 -5.47
C ASP A 127 10.68 4.93 -5.14
N ILE A 128 10.14 3.75 -4.83
CA ILE A 128 10.97 2.60 -4.43
C ILE A 128 11.32 1.66 -5.58
N ALA A 129 10.51 1.64 -6.63
CA ALA A 129 10.69 0.69 -7.73
C ALA A 129 10.44 1.36 -9.10
N PRO A 130 11.19 2.43 -9.43
CA PRO A 130 10.94 3.17 -10.69
C PRO A 130 11.11 2.30 -11.93
N ALA A 131 12.00 1.32 -11.90
CA ALA A 131 12.28 0.45 -13.03
C ALA A 131 11.39 -0.80 -13.11
N PHE A 132 10.53 -1.01 -12.12
CA PHE A 132 9.64 -2.17 -12.11
C PHE A 132 8.62 -2.06 -13.25
N VAL A 133 8.51 -3.14 -14.04
CA VAL A 133 7.64 -3.19 -15.21
C VAL A 133 6.28 -3.78 -14.82
N HIS A 134 5.22 -3.03 -15.11
CA HIS A 134 3.85 -3.50 -14.89
C HIS A 134 3.58 -4.72 -15.79
N PRO A 135 3.16 -5.86 -15.24
CA PRO A 135 3.06 -7.10 -16.01
C PRO A 135 1.97 -7.09 -17.08
N VAL A 136 1.01 -6.18 -17.02
CA VAL A 136 -0.05 -6.06 -18.02
C VAL A 136 0.26 -4.98 -19.04
N THR A 137 0.65 -3.78 -18.60
CA THR A 137 0.85 -2.64 -19.51
C THR A 137 2.23 -2.61 -20.15
N GLY A 138 3.22 -3.29 -19.56
CA GLY A 138 4.60 -3.25 -20.03
C GLY A 138 5.34 -1.94 -19.73
N GLN A 139 4.73 -1.03 -18.98
CA GLN A 139 5.33 0.25 -18.62
C GLN A 139 6.01 0.17 -17.26
N THR A 140 7.09 0.93 -17.09
CA THR A 140 7.74 1.06 -15.78
C THR A 140 6.91 1.96 -14.84
N MET A 141 7.14 1.82 -13.54
CA MET A 141 6.50 2.70 -12.56
C MET A 141 6.87 4.16 -12.80
N ALA A 142 8.13 4.42 -13.16
CA ALA A 142 8.58 5.77 -13.51
C ALA A 142 7.82 6.34 -14.72
N ALA A 143 7.60 5.53 -15.75
CA ALA A 143 6.85 5.95 -16.95
C ALA A 143 5.38 6.23 -16.63
N LEU A 144 4.76 5.37 -15.82
CA LEU A 144 3.37 5.57 -15.38
C LEU A 144 3.22 6.85 -14.57
N TRP A 145 4.16 7.13 -13.67
CA TRP A 145 4.13 8.34 -12.86
C TRP A 145 4.37 9.59 -13.72
N ALA A 146 5.33 9.53 -14.66
CA ALA A 146 5.59 10.66 -15.58
C ALA A 146 4.38 11.01 -16.43
N ALA A 147 3.54 10.04 -16.78
CA ALA A 147 2.32 10.23 -17.56
C ALA A 147 1.09 10.55 -16.69
N PHE A 148 1.22 10.52 -15.37
CA PHE A 148 0.09 10.77 -14.46
C PHE A 148 -0.34 12.24 -14.54
N PRO A 149 -1.66 12.52 -14.67
CA PRO A 149 -2.14 13.91 -14.80
C PRO A 149 -1.81 14.74 -13.56
N PRO A 150 -1.10 15.88 -13.69
CA PRO A 150 -0.74 16.71 -12.51
C PRO A 150 -1.94 17.20 -11.71
N GLU A 151 -3.07 17.44 -12.34
CA GLU A 151 -4.30 17.88 -11.68
C GLU A 151 -4.91 16.81 -10.75
N ARG A 152 -4.44 15.55 -10.87
CA ARG A 152 -4.86 14.44 -9.99
C ARG A 152 -3.85 14.15 -8.88
N GLU A 153 -2.76 14.87 -8.85
CA GLU A 153 -1.78 14.82 -7.78
C GLU A 153 -2.23 15.73 -6.65
N SER A 154 -2.87 15.18 -5.63
CA SER A 154 -3.30 15.96 -4.47
C SER A 154 -2.73 15.31 -3.22
N MET A 155 -1.40 15.36 -3.10
CA MET A 155 -0.70 14.71 -2.00
C MET A 155 0.41 15.58 -1.46
N GLN A 156 0.73 15.36 -0.18
CA GLN A 156 1.83 16.00 0.51
C GLN A 156 2.70 14.94 1.16
N GLN A 157 4.01 14.98 0.90
CA GLN A 157 4.94 14.09 1.56
C GLN A 157 5.02 14.42 3.05
N VAL A 158 4.98 13.40 3.88
CA VAL A 158 5.03 13.53 5.34
C VAL A 158 6.04 12.54 5.91
N SER A 159 6.53 12.82 7.13
CA SER A 159 7.43 11.91 7.84
C SER A 159 6.68 11.21 8.95
N LEU A 160 6.78 9.88 9.00
CA LEU A 160 6.21 9.10 10.11
C LEU A 160 6.97 9.32 11.41
N GLU A 161 8.25 9.72 11.33
CA GLU A 161 9.07 9.94 12.52
C GLU A 161 8.82 11.30 13.14
N ALA A 162 8.57 12.33 12.31
CA ALA A 162 8.37 13.70 12.78
C ALA A 162 6.96 13.93 13.33
N ALA A 163 5.96 13.16 12.90
CA ALA A 163 4.58 13.30 13.34
C ALA A 163 4.37 12.54 14.65
N ALA A 164 4.72 13.16 15.75
CA ALA A 164 4.66 12.56 17.08
C ALA A 164 3.24 12.38 17.61
N VAL A 165 2.26 13.12 17.06
CA VAL A 165 0.87 13.14 17.53
C VAL A 165 -0.06 12.96 16.35
N ASP A 166 -1.00 12.06 16.49
CA ASP A 166 -2.05 11.79 15.51
C ASP A 166 -3.42 12.24 16.01
#